data_1c63b1cd050267aebfaf715043900277
#
_entry.id   1c63b1cd050267aebfaf715043900277
#
_cell.length_a   1.000
_cell.length_b   1.000
_cell.length_c   1.000
_cell.angle_alpha   90.00
_cell.angle_beta   90.00
_cell.angle_gamma   90.00
#
_symmetry.space_group_name_H-M   'P 1'
#
loop_
_entity.id
_entity.type
_entity.pdbx_description
1 polymer ?
#
loop_
_entity_poly.entity_id
_entity_poly.type
_entity_poly.pdbx_seq_one_letter_code
_entity_poly.pdbx_strand_id
1 'polypeptide(L)'
;MSNQPKITSKLFFNKVLSGTALGIIIGLMPNAVLGSILKYFPQTNFVILLSQTIVLFQLATPLLIGALIALQFKLNPMQTAVVAGACLVGSGVTMYNAELGVYLSAGTGDIINTMLTASIAIFLILLVADRFGAVNIILSPILIGAGSGLIGLCLLPYVKSFTTLIGDGINSFTTLQPILMSLLIACSFAILIISPISTVAIALAIQLNGLSAGSAAMGVAATTLVLVVHSLKVNKSGITLAIALGAMKTMMPNLFRYPIILIPILFTASLSSLPVALFNVMGTASSAGFGLVGLVGPLASIDAGLNLLTAIIVWFIVPTLSALLSLLIFEKGLKLYKKEEAFAYLG
;
A
#
# COMPACT_ATOMS: atom_id res chain seq x y z
N MET A 1 35.75 10.41 -12.99
CA MET A 1 34.70 9.51 -13.51
C MET A 1 34.48 8.43 -12.45
N SER A 2 33.47 8.56 -11.63
CA SER A 2 33.16 7.59 -10.56
C SER A 2 32.63 6.33 -11.20
N ASN A 3 33.22 5.20 -10.85
CA ASN A 3 32.78 3.84 -11.20
C ASN A 3 31.40 3.55 -10.55
N GLN A 4 30.35 4.21 -11.00
CA GLN A 4 29.00 3.82 -10.59
C GLN A 4 28.66 2.54 -11.36
N PRO A 5 28.26 1.46 -10.68
CA PRO A 5 27.86 0.22 -11.34
C PRO A 5 26.71 0.54 -12.30
N LYS A 6 26.80 0.04 -13.54
CA LYS A 6 25.73 0.19 -14.54
C LYS A 6 24.41 -0.25 -13.91
N ILE A 7 23.44 0.66 -13.80
CA ILE A 7 22.14 0.37 -13.25
C ILE A 7 21.41 -0.55 -14.24
N THR A 8 21.28 -1.83 -13.90
CA THR A 8 20.48 -2.78 -14.68
C THR A 8 18.98 -2.49 -14.50
N SER A 9 18.14 -2.84 -15.48
CA SER A 9 16.69 -2.66 -15.39
C SER A 9 16.08 -3.31 -14.13
N LYS A 10 16.59 -4.49 -13.75
CA LYS A 10 16.16 -5.17 -12.51
C LYS A 10 16.53 -4.39 -11.25
N LEU A 11 17.74 -3.83 -11.20
CA LEU A 11 18.18 -3.01 -10.06
C LEU A 11 17.39 -1.69 -9.98
N PHE A 12 17.12 -1.07 -11.14
CA PHE A 12 16.30 0.14 -11.23
C PHE A 12 14.90 -0.11 -10.64
N PHE A 13 14.23 -1.16 -11.12
CA PHE A 13 12.89 -1.53 -10.66
C PHE A 13 12.86 -1.83 -9.16
N ASN A 14 13.81 -2.62 -8.64
CA ASN A 14 13.87 -2.91 -7.20
C ASN A 14 14.05 -1.65 -6.35
N LYS A 15 14.89 -0.70 -6.78
CA LYS A 15 15.07 0.58 -6.09
C LYS A 15 13.78 1.41 -6.06
N VAL A 16 13.05 1.45 -7.18
CA VAL A 16 11.75 2.13 -7.25
C VAL A 16 10.77 1.47 -6.28
N LEU A 17 10.65 0.15 -6.28
CA LEU A 17 9.76 -0.59 -5.37
C LEU A 17 10.11 -0.34 -3.89
N SER A 18 11.39 -0.43 -3.52
CA SER A 18 11.83 -0.23 -2.14
C SER A 18 11.55 1.19 -1.65
N GLY A 19 11.88 2.21 -2.46
CA GLY A 19 11.60 3.60 -2.13
C GLY A 19 10.09 3.88 -2.03
N THR A 20 9.30 3.30 -2.93
CA THR A 20 7.83 3.40 -2.89
C THR A 20 7.27 2.79 -1.61
N ALA A 21 7.71 1.59 -1.26
CA ALA A 21 7.25 0.91 -0.05
C ALA A 21 7.50 1.74 1.21
N LEU A 22 8.71 2.29 1.35
CA LEU A 22 9.07 3.18 2.47
C LEU A 22 8.22 4.45 2.48
N GLY A 23 8.02 5.08 1.32
CA GLY A 23 7.23 6.30 1.18
C GLY A 23 5.76 6.11 1.58
N ILE A 24 5.17 4.98 1.17
CA ILE A 24 3.81 4.60 1.56
C ILE A 24 3.71 4.43 3.08
N ILE A 25 4.66 3.72 3.70
CA ILE A 25 4.64 3.50 5.14
C ILE A 25 4.69 4.82 5.89
N ILE A 26 5.68 5.65 5.58
CA ILE A 26 5.87 6.93 6.27
C ILE A 26 4.64 7.84 6.05
N GLY A 27 4.10 7.91 4.84
CA GLY A 27 2.97 8.78 4.52
C GLY A 27 1.63 8.31 5.09
N LEU A 28 1.38 7.00 5.13
CA LEU A 28 0.07 6.47 5.53
C LEU A 28 -0.02 6.06 7.00
N MET A 29 1.09 5.65 7.62
CA MET A 29 1.09 5.09 8.98
C MET A 29 0.47 6.03 10.03
N PRO A 30 0.78 7.34 10.05
CA PRO A 30 0.19 8.24 11.03
C PRO A 30 -1.34 8.23 10.99
N ASN A 31 -1.94 8.32 9.79
CA ASN A 31 -3.39 8.31 9.67
C ASN A 31 -4.00 6.91 9.88
N ALA A 32 -3.34 5.86 9.42
CA ALA A 32 -3.83 4.50 9.61
C ALA A 32 -3.92 4.12 11.09
N VAL A 33 -2.93 4.50 11.90
CA VAL A 33 -2.89 4.16 13.33
C VAL A 33 -3.62 5.21 14.16
N LEU A 34 -3.14 6.47 14.16
CA LEU A 34 -3.70 7.51 15.01
C LEU A 34 -5.13 7.90 14.57
N GLY A 35 -5.39 7.99 13.26
CA GLY A 35 -6.72 8.34 12.74
C GLY A 35 -7.79 7.32 13.15
N SER A 36 -7.43 6.04 13.25
CA SER A 36 -8.33 4.99 13.73
C SER A 36 -8.61 5.10 15.22
N ILE A 37 -7.59 5.39 16.01
CA ILE A 37 -7.69 5.53 17.47
C ILE A 37 -8.47 6.81 17.84
N LEU A 38 -8.21 7.94 17.18
CA LEU A 38 -8.82 9.23 17.49
C LEU A 38 -10.35 9.25 17.31
N LYS A 39 -10.92 8.35 16.52
CA LYS A 39 -12.38 8.21 16.35
C LYS A 39 -13.11 7.87 17.64
N TYR A 40 -12.44 7.21 18.58
CA TYR A 40 -13.01 6.77 19.86
C TYR A 40 -12.81 7.77 21.00
N PHE A 41 -12.07 8.87 20.74
CA PHE A 41 -11.88 9.95 21.70
C PHE A 41 -12.98 11.04 21.57
N PRO A 42 -13.31 11.73 22.66
CA PRO A 42 -14.17 12.90 22.58
C PRO A 42 -13.63 13.90 21.56
N GLN A 43 -14.50 14.40 20.68
CA GLN A 43 -14.12 15.28 19.58
C GLN A 43 -13.86 16.71 20.08
N THR A 44 -12.84 16.88 20.91
CA THR A 44 -12.34 18.17 21.38
C THR A 44 -11.62 18.92 20.23
N ASN A 45 -11.48 20.23 20.35
CA ASN A 45 -10.74 21.04 19.37
C ASN A 45 -9.32 20.49 19.11
N PHE A 46 -8.66 19.96 20.15
CA PHE A 46 -7.34 19.34 20.03
C PHE A 46 -7.39 18.04 19.21
N VAL A 47 -8.35 17.15 19.45
CA VAL A 47 -8.52 15.90 18.71
C VAL A 47 -8.84 16.17 17.24
N ILE A 48 -9.70 17.15 16.96
CA ILE A 48 -10.01 17.58 15.59
C ILE A 48 -8.77 18.13 14.90
N LEU A 49 -8.02 19.04 15.54
CA LEU A 49 -6.79 19.59 14.98
C LEU A 49 -5.74 18.51 14.71
N LEU A 50 -5.55 17.58 15.63
CA LEU A 50 -4.63 16.45 15.45
C LEU A 50 -5.07 15.56 14.27
N SER A 51 -6.37 15.27 14.17
CA SER A 51 -6.92 14.50 13.04
C SER A 51 -6.68 15.19 11.69
N GLN A 52 -6.89 16.50 11.63
CA GLN A 52 -6.60 17.29 10.43
C GLN A 52 -5.10 17.27 10.09
N THR A 53 -4.23 17.38 11.09
CA THR A 53 -2.77 17.36 10.93
C THR A 53 -2.29 16.05 10.30
N ILE A 54 -2.78 14.89 10.78
CA ILE A 54 -2.38 13.59 10.22
C ILE A 54 -2.93 13.37 8.82
N VAL A 55 -4.11 13.90 8.50
CA VAL A 55 -4.64 13.88 7.12
C VAL A 55 -3.79 14.75 6.19
N LEU A 56 -3.39 15.94 6.61
CA LEU A 56 -2.47 16.80 5.84
C LEU A 56 -1.13 16.09 5.59
N PHE A 57 -0.59 15.41 6.61
CA PHE A 57 0.64 14.62 6.45
C PHE A 57 0.45 13.51 5.41
N GLN A 58 -0.70 12.84 5.40
CA GLN A 58 -1.02 11.81 4.43
C GLN A 58 -1.06 12.34 2.98
N LEU A 59 -1.52 13.57 2.75
CA LEU A 59 -1.52 14.20 1.42
C LEU A 59 -0.10 14.34 0.84
N ALA A 60 0.94 14.39 1.70
CA ALA A 60 2.34 14.43 1.28
C ALA A 60 2.89 13.06 0.83
N THR A 61 2.11 11.98 0.89
CA THR A 61 2.58 10.62 0.53
C THR A 61 3.28 10.55 -0.83
N PRO A 62 2.79 11.12 -1.94
CA PRO A 62 3.48 11.06 -3.22
C PRO A 62 4.85 11.76 -3.20
N LEU A 63 4.94 12.89 -2.48
CA LEU A 63 6.20 13.62 -2.31
C LEU A 63 7.21 12.75 -1.53
N LEU A 64 6.77 12.09 -0.45
CA LEU A 64 7.60 11.17 0.33
C LEU A 64 8.05 9.97 -0.49
N ILE A 65 7.17 9.40 -1.31
CA ILE A 65 7.50 8.31 -2.23
C ILE A 65 8.61 8.76 -3.19
N GLY A 66 8.43 9.90 -3.85
CA GLY A 66 9.41 10.45 -4.79
C GLY A 66 10.77 10.68 -4.15
N ALA A 67 10.80 11.31 -2.97
CA ALA A 67 12.03 11.56 -2.22
C ALA A 67 12.74 10.25 -1.84
N LEU A 68 12.01 9.27 -1.32
CA LEU A 68 12.60 8.00 -0.88
C LEU A 68 13.05 7.11 -2.04
N ILE A 69 12.37 7.17 -3.19
CA ILE A 69 12.88 6.54 -4.41
C ILE A 69 14.20 7.22 -4.83
N ALA A 70 14.25 8.55 -4.87
CA ALA A 70 15.44 9.30 -5.25
C ALA A 70 16.65 8.96 -4.35
N LEU A 71 16.43 8.80 -3.05
CA LEU A 71 17.45 8.38 -2.09
C LEU A 71 17.97 6.96 -2.35
N GLN A 72 17.14 6.04 -2.84
CA GLN A 72 17.61 4.71 -3.27
C GLN A 72 18.61 4.79 -4.42
N PHE A 73 18.50 5.82 -5.27
CA PHE A 73 19.45 6.09 -6.34
C PHE A 73 20.64 6.94 -5.90
N LYS A 74 20.73 7.31 -4.61
CA LYS A 74 21.77 8.17 -4.03
C LYS A 74 21.85 9.54 -4.73
N LEU A 75 20.71 10.08 -5.12
CA LEU A 75 20.63 11.42 -5.70
C LEU A 75 20.95 12.48 -4.63
N ASN A 76 21.49 13.60 -5.08
CA ASN A 76 21.78 14.71 -4.18
C ASN A 76 20.48 15.40 -3.66
N PRO A 77 20.55 16.25 -2.64
CA PRO A 77 19.36 16.86 -2.05
C PRO A 77 18.48 17.65 -3.05
N MET A 78 19.11 18.37 -3.98
CA MET A 78 18.38 19.13 -5.01
C MET A 78 17.63 18.18 -5.97
N GLN A 79 18.31 17.16 -6.47
CA GLN A 79 17.69 16.15 -7.34
C GLN A 79 16.58 15.38 -6.62
N THR A 80 16.76 15.08 -5.34
CA THR A 80 15.74 14.44 -4.50
C THR A 80 14.50 15.33 -4.41
N ALA A 81 14.66 16.62 -4.17
CA ALA A 81 13.55 17.58 -4.13
C ALA A 81 12.83 17.69 -5.50
N VAL A 82 13.57 17.68 -6.60
CA VAL A 82 13.01 17.70 -7.97
C VAL A 82 12.13 16.47 -8.22
N VAL A 83 12.61 15.27 -7.88
CA VAL A 83 11.81 14.02 -8.02
C VAL A 83 10.58 14.06 -7.12
N ALA A 84 10.74 14.52 -5.87
CA ALA A 84 9.64 14.63 -4.92
C ALA A 84 8.53 15.57 -5.44
N GLY A 85 8.92 16.74 -5.94
CA GLY A 85 7.98 17.70 -6.55
C GLY A 85 7.28 17.14 -7.79
N ALA A 86 8.02 16.47 -8.69
CA ALA A 86 7.44 15.79 -9.84
C ALA A 86 6.37 14.77 -9.43
N CYS A 87 6.65 13.95 -8.40
CA CYS A 87 5.73 12.95 -7.88
C CYS A 87 4.48 13.55 -7.26
N LEU A 88 4.60 14.67 -6.52
CA LEU A 88 3.43 15.38 -5.99
C LEU A 88 2.48 15.79 -7.12
N VAL A 89 3.02 16.38 -8.19
CA VAL A 89 2.24 16.81 -9.35
C VAL A 89 1.66 15.58 -10.10
N GLY A 90 2.53 14.67 -10.50
CA GLY A 90 2.12 13.52 -11.33
C GLY A 90 1.17 12.54 -10.65
N SER A 91 1.14 12.48 -9.32
CA SER A 91 0.24 11.58 -8.58
C SER A 91 -1.24 11.91 -8.72
N GLY A 92 -1.58 13.16 -9.05
CA GLY A 92 -2.95 13.66 -9.03
C GLY A 92 -3.56 13.79 -7.63
N VAL A 93 -2.72 13.83 -6.56
CA VAL A 93 -3.21 14.08 -5.19
C VAL A 93 -3.78 15.49 -5.06
N THR A 94 -3.27 16.42 -5.84
CA THR A 94 -3.75 17.81 -5.92
C THR A 94 -4.14 18.10 -7.36
N MET A 95 -5.38 18.51 -7.56
CA MET A 95 -5.95 18.82 -8.88
C MET A 95 -6.56 20.22 -8.85
N TYR A 96 -6.44 20.96 -9.96
CA TYR A 96 -7.10 22.25 -10.12
C TYR A 96 -8.59 22.04 -10.40
N ASN A 97 -9.43 22.69 -9.57
CA ASN A 97 -10.87 22.75 -9.81
C ASN A 97 -11.20 24.08 -10.50
N ALA A 98 -11.58 24.00 -11.76
CA ALA A 98 -11.85 25.18 -12.57
C ALA A 98 -13.12 25.94 -12.13
N GLU A 99 -14.10 25.24 -11.55
CA GLU A 99 -15.35 25.87 -11.09
C GLU A 99 -15.13 26.72 -9.83
N LEU A 100 -14.27 26.23 -8.95
CA LEU A 100 -13.96 26.93 -7.69
C LEU A 100 -12.73 27.85 -7.80
N GLY A 101 -11.94 27.74 -8.87
CA GLY A 101 -10.72 28.50 -9.08
C GLY A 101 -9.59 28.15 -8.09
N VAL A 102 -9.62 26.97 -7.47
CA VAL A 102 -8.68 26.56 -6.41
C VAL A 102 -8.12 25.18 -6.66
N TYR A 103 -6.97 24.87 -6.02
CA TYR A 103 -6.43 23.54 -5.98
C TYR A 103 -7.07 22.74 -4.84
N LEU A 104 -7.58 21.56 -5.15
CA LEU A 104 -8.13 20.63 -4.18
C LEU A 104 -7.20 19.44 -4.04
N SER A 105 -6.92 19.06 -2.80
CA SER A 105 -6.11 17.87 -2.49
C SER A 105 -6.96 16.83 -1.79
N ALA A 106 -6.87 15.57 -2.24
CA ALA A 106 -7.61 14.47 -1.64
C ALA A 106 -6.86 13.14 -1.74
N GLY A 107 -6.98 12.33 -0.70
CA GLY A 107 -6.45 10.98 -0.68
C GLY A 107 -4.92 10.93 -0.63
N THR A 108 -4.33 10.04 -1.41
CA THR A 108 -2.87 9.78 -1.45
C THR A 108 -2.29 9.92 -2.85
N GLY A 109 -3.11 10.39 -3.81
CA GLY A 109 -2.79 10.28 -5.21
C GLY A 109 -2.74 8.83 -5.69
N ASP A 110 -2.47 8.64 -6.98
CA ASP A 110 -2.27 7.32 -7.56
C ASP A 110 -0.82 6.87 -7.36
N ILE A 111 -0.63 5.76 -6.62
CA ILE A 111 0.70 5.25 -6.24
C ILE A 111 1.44 4.72 -7.45
N ILE A 112 0.75 4.03 -8.38
CA ILE A 112 1.38 3.49 -9.60
C ILE A 112 1.87 4.65 -10.45
N ASN A 113 1.03 5.67 -10.63
CA ASN A 113 1.40 6.84 -11.40
C ASN A 113 2.53 7.65 -10.74
N THR A 114 2.55 7.69 -9.40
CA THR A 114 3.67 8.25 -8.63
C THR A 114 4.98 7.52 -8.91
N MET A 115 4.96 6.16 -8.93
CA MET A 115 6.13 5.34 -9.27
C MET A 115 6.61 5.59 -10.71
N LEU A 116 5.68 5.68 -11.67
CA LEU A 116 6.00 5.98 -13.06
C LEU A 116 6.62 7.37 -13.19
N THR A 117 6.02 8.38 -12.55
CA THR A 117 6.54 9.76 -12.56
C THR A 117 7.93 9.83 -11.94
N ALA A 118 8.15 9.19 -10.79
CA ALA A 118 9.48 9.09 -10.18
C ALA A 118 10.50 8.43 -11.11
N SER A 119 10.10 7.34 -11.76
CA SER A 119 10.96 6.60 -12.69
C SER A 119 11.38 7.48 -13.88
N ILE A 120 10.44 8.23 -14.45
CA ILE A 120 10.72 9.17 -15.55
C ILE A 120 11.67 10.29 -15.06
N ALA A 121 11.38 10.91 -13.91
CA ALA A 121 12.20 11.97 -13.36
C ALA A 121 13.65 11.49 -13.08
N ILE A 122 13.80 10.31 -12.46
CA ILE A 122 15.11 9.73 -12.19
C ILE A 122 15.84 9.37 -13.47
N PHE A 123 15.14 8.77 -14.44
CA PHE A 123 15.74 8.46 -15.74
C PHE A 123 16.29 9.72 -16.42
N LEU A 124 15.51 10.82 -16.42
CA LEU A 124 15.95 12.10 -16.98
C LEU A 124 17.14 12.69 -16.20
N ILE A 125 17.13 12.61 -14.85
CA ILE A 125 18.28 13.05 -14.04
C ILE A 125 19.53 12.28 -14.41
N LEU A 126 19.47 10.97 -14.50
CA LEU A 126 20.62 10.13 -14.85
C LEU A 126 21.12 10.37 -16.28
N LEU A 127 20.24 10.84 -17.17
CA LEU A 127 20.60 11.10 -18.57
C LEU A 127 21.22 12.48 -18.79
N VAL A 128 20.70 13.53 -18.13
CA VAL A 128 20.99 14.91 -18.51
C VAL A 128 21.49 15.84 -17.40
N ALA A 129 21.33 15.47 -16.12
CA ALA A 129 21.64 16.39 -15.01
C ALA A 129 23.10 16.89 -15.01
N ASP A 130 24.05 16.02 -15.36
CA ASP A 130 25.48 16.39 -15.42
C ASP A 130 25.81 17.33 -16.61
N ARG A 131 24.92 17.40 -17.61
CA ARG A 131 25.11 18.24 -18.80
C ARG A 131 24.73 19.71 -18.60
N PHE A 132 23.94 20.00 -17.55
CA PHE A 132 23.50 21.37 -17.27
C PHE A 132 24.55 22.25 -16.58
N GLY A 133 25.62 21.65 -16.04
CA GLY A 133 26.66 22.42 -15.36
C GLY A 133 26.11 23.34 -14.27
N ALA A 134 26.56 24.60 -14.25
CA ALA A 134 26.14 25.58 -13.24
C ALA A 134 24.66 25.97 -13.29
N VAL A 135 23.99 25.85 -14.45
CA VAL A 135 22.56 26.20 -14.59
C VAL A 135 21.63 25.07 -14.17
N ASN A 136 22.17 23.96 -13.70
CA ASN A 136 21.40 22.79 -13.27
C ASN A 136 20.36 23.13 -12.17
N ILE A 137 20.68 24.07 -11.28
CA ILE A 137 19.80 24.49 -10.19
C ILE A 137 18.48 25.12 -10.70
N ILE A 138 18.50 25.69 -11.91
CA ILE A 138 17.32 26.30 -12.54
C ILE A 138 16.67 25.32 -13.51
N LEU A 139 17.46 24.66 -14.36
CA LEU A 139 16.93 23.81 -15.43
C LEU A 139 16.35 22.51 -14.91
N SER A 140 16.93 21.89 -13.88
CA SER A 140 16.41 20.62 -13.36
C SER A 140 14.99 20.72 -12.76
N PRO A 141 14.64 21.71 -11.91
CA PRO A 141 13.26 21.87 -11.45
C PRO A 141 12.26 22.11 -12.60
N ILE A 142 12.65 22.89 -13.61
CA ILE A 142 11.76 23.21 -14.75
C ILE A 142 11.60 22.00 -15.67
N LEU A 143 12.71 21.51 -16.24
CA LEU A 143 12.66 20.49 -17.28
C LEU A 143 12.36 19.10 -16.73
N ILE A 144 12.99 18.74 -15.60
CA ILE A 144 12.83 17.42 -15.02
C ILE A 144 11.67 17.43 -14.03
N GLY A 145 11.62 18.36 -13.08
CA GLY A 145 10.59 18.41 -12.06
C GLY A 145 9.21 18.64 -12.66
N ALA A 146 8.97 19.83 -13.21
CA ALA A 146 7.68 20.17 -13.81
C ALA A 146 7.39 19.33 -15.07
N GLY A 147 8.41 19.06 -15.91
CA GLY A 147 8.24 18.23 -17.11
C GLY A 147 7.82 16.79 -16.80
N SER A 148 8.47 16.11 -15.84
CA SER A 148 8.06 14.76 -15.42
C SER A 148 6.72 14.75 -14.71
N GLY A 149 6.42 15.79 -13.92
CA GLY A 149 5.11 15.98 -13.31
C GLY A 149 4.00 16.10 -14.35
N LEU A 150 4.22 16.90 -15.40
CA LEU A 150 3.28 17.03 -16.51
C LEU A 150 3.07 15.70 -17.26
N ILE A 151 4.17 14.98 -17.57
CA ILE A 151 4.07 13.65 -18.17
C ILE A 151 3.26 12.71 -17.25
N GLY A 152 3.51 12.75 -15.95
CA GLY A 152 2.73 12.00 -14.97
C GLY A 152 1.24 12.35 -15.01
N LEU A 153 0.86 13.62 -15.06
CA LEU A 153 -0.54 14.02 -15.20
C LEU A 153 -1.17 13.52 -16.52
N CYS A 154 -0.42 13.53 -17.62
CA CYS A 154 -0.89 12.98 -18.90
C CYS A 154 -1.09 11.45 -18.82
N LEU A 155 -0.28 10.73 -18.06
CA LEU A 155 -0.41 9.29 -17.87
C LEU A 155 -1.51 8.91 -16.86
N LEU A 156 -1.85 9.79 -15.94
CA LEU A 156 -2.78 9.54 -14.85
C LEU A 156 -4.14 8.96 -15.28
N PRO A 157 -4.81 9.45 -16.33
CA PRO A 157 -6.08 8.86 -16.79
C PRO A 157 -5.96 7.38 -17.18
N TYR A 158 -4.87 7.02 -17.87
CA TYR A 158 -4.62 5.64 -18.31
C TYR A 158 -4.34 4.71 -17.13
N VAL A 159 -3.54 5.17 -16.16
CA VAL A 159 -3.24 4.41 -14.93
C VAL A 159 -4.51 4.25 -14.09
N LYS A 160 -5.32 5.30 -13.95
CA LYS A 160 -6.62 5.22 -13.26
C LYS A 160 -7.55 4.22 -13.96
N SER A 161 -7.64 4.24 -15.28
CA SER A 161 -8.45 3.27 -16.04
C SER A 161 -8.02 1.83 -15.78
N PHE A 162 -6.71 1.56 -15.71
CA PHE A 162 -6.19 0.25 -15.34
C PHE A 162 -6.58 -0.16 -13.91
N THR A 163 -6.47 0.76 -12.96
CA THR A 163 -6.86 0.51 -11.56
C THR A 163 -8.37 0.28 -11.44
N THR A 164 -9.18 1.04 -12.20
CA THR A 164 -10.64 0.87 -12.26
C THR A 164 -11.02 -0.49 -12.84
N LEU A 165 -10.37 -0.94 -13.92
CA LEU A 165 -10.59 -2.26 -14.50
C LEU A 165 -10.40 -3.39 -13.47
N ILE A 166 -9.36 -3.29 -12.63
CA ILE A 166 -9.13 -4.24 -11.53
C ILE A 166 -10.28 -4.15 -10.52
N GLY A 167 -10.69 -2.94 -10.16
CA GLY A 167 -11.82 -2.71 -9.26
C GLY A 167 -13.12 -3.33 -9.78
N ASP A 168 -13.45 -3.10 -11.03
CA ASP A 168 -14.65 -3.66 -11.68
C ASP A 168 -14.62 -5.19 -11.71
N GLY A 169 -13.45 -5.79 -11.97
CA GLY A 169 -13.26 -7.23 -11.87
C GLY A 169 -13.58 -7.76 -10.47
N ILE A 170 -13.11 -7.08 -9.43
CA ILE A 170 -13.40 -7.46 -8.04
C ILE A 170 -14.88 -7.22 -7.71
N ASN A 171 -15.46 -6.13 -8.21
CA ASN A 171 -16.87 -5.81 -7.98
C ASN A 171 -17.80 -6.87 -8.57
N SER A 172 -17.43 -7.52 -9.66
CA SER A 172 -18.21 -8.62 -10.23
C SER A 172 -18.37 -9.80 -9.27
N PHE A 173 -17.45 -9.96 -8.30
CA PHE A 173 -17.55 -11.03 -7.29
C PHE A 173 -18.63 -10.75 -6.25
N THR A 174 -19.06 -9.50 -6.05
CA THR A 174 -20.07 -9.13 -5.03
C THR A 174 -21.44 -9.73 -5.29
N THR A 175 -21.71 -10.18 -6.51
CA THR A 175 -22.98 -10.81 -6.90
C THR A 175 -22.99 -12.32 -6.69
N LEU A 176 -21.86 -12.92 -6.27
CA LEU A 176 -21.72 -14.35 -6.07
C LEU A 176 -22.31 -14.79 -4.71
N GLN A 177 -22.44 -16.11 -4.54
CA GLN A 177 -22.82 -16.68 -3.25
C GLN A 177 -21.85 -16.26 -2.14
N PRO A 178 -22.31 -16.03 -0.89
CA PRO A 178 -21.53 -15.43 0.19
C PRO A 178 -20.15 -16.07 0.44
N ILE A 179 -20.06 -17.40 0.42
CA ILE A 179 -18.80 -18.12 0.66
C ILE A 179 -17.82 -17.87 -0.50
N LEU A 180 -18.27 -18.04 -1.76
CA LEU A 180 -17.45 -17.85 -2.94
C LEU A 180 -17.04 -16.38 -3.09
N MET A 181 -17.96 -15.45 -2.87
CA MET A 181 -17.72 -14.02 -2.83
C MET A 181 -16.62 -13.68 -1.80
N SER A 182 -16.80 -14.14 -0.55
CA SER A 182 -15.85 -13.87 0.54
C SER A 182 -14.45 -14.39 0.20
N LEU A 183 -14.36 -15.60 -0.35
CA LEU A 183 -13.10 -16.20 -0.76
C LEU A 183 -12.40 -15.38 -1.85
N LEU A 184 -13.11 -15.06 -2.93
CA LEU A 184 -12.51 -14.36 -4.07
C LEU A 184 -12.12 -12.92 -3.72
N ILE A 185 -12.96 -12.19 -2.97
CA ILE A 185 -12.65 -10.83 -2.53
C ILE A 185 -11.50 -10.83 -1.53
N ALA A 186 -11.47 -11.74 -0.56
CA ALA A 186 -10.37 -11.84 0.39
C ALA A 186 -9.04 -12.15 -0.32
N CYS A 187 -9.02 -13.09 -1.25
CA CYS A 187 -7.82 -13.39 -2.04
C CYS A 187 -7.37 -12.21 -2.90
N SER A 188 -8.30 -11.50 -3.52
CA SER A 188 -7.98 -10.30 -4.31
C SER A 188 -7.33 -9.22 -3.44
N PHE A 189 -7.92 -8.90 -2.30
CA PHE A 189 -7.37 -7.88 -1.39
C PHE A 189 -6.06 -8.32 -0.72
N ALA A 190 -5.88 -9.62 -0.50
CA ALA A 190 -4.61 -10.18 -0.03
C ALA A 190 -3.46 -9.96 -1.02
N ILE A 191 -3.71 -10.04 -2.33
CA ILE A 191 -2.72 -9.70 -3.36
C ILE A 191 -2.54 -8.18 -3.45
N LEU A 192 -3.63 -7.41 -3.45
CA LEU A 192 -3.57 -5.97 -3.62
C LEU A 192 -2.78 -5.28 -2.50
N ILE A 193 -2.94 -5.72 -1.24
CA ILE A 193 -2.27 -5.05 -0.11
C ILE A 193 -0.74 -5.11 -0.18
N ILE A 194 -0.19 -6.18 -0.72
CA ILE A 194 1.27 -6.34 -0.89
C ILE A 194 1.77 -5.78 -2.23
N SER A 195 0.85 -5.41 -3.14
CA SER A 195 1.13 -4.81 -4.44
C SER A 195 1.21 -3.28 -4.36
N PRO A 196 1.63 -2.57 -5.42
CA PRO A 196 1.60 -1.11 -5.45
C PRO A 196 0.19 -0.50 -5.53
N ILE A 197 -0.85 -1.32 -5.70
CA ILE A 197 -2.23 -0.84 -5.80
C ILE A 197 -2.77 -0.47 -4.41
N SER A 198 -3.55 0.60 -4.32
CA SER A 198 -4.18 1.03 -3.08
C SER A 198 -5.47 0.23 -2.82
N THR A 199 -5.46 -0.64 -1.81
CA THR A 199 -6.64 -1.39 -1.35
C THR A 199 -7.78 -0.46 -0.93
N VAL A 200 -7.45 0.63 -0.23
CA VAL A 200 -8.45 1.62 0.22
C VAL A 200 -9.09 2.33 -0.98
N ALA A 201 -8.27 2.74 -1.97
CA ALA A 201 -8.79 3.41 -3.16
C ALA A 201 -9.72 2.49 -3.97
N ILE A 202 -9.35 1.21 -4.15
CA ILE A 202 -10.22 0.22 -4.83
C ILE A 202 -11.52 0.05 -4.05
N ALA A 203 -11.46 -0.21 -2.74
CA ALA A 203 -12.65 -0.43 -1.92
C ALA A 203 -13.64 0.74 -1.94
N LEU A 204 -13.12 1.98 -1.93
CA LEU A 204 -13.93 3.20 -2.04
C LEU A 204 -14.50 3.38 -3.46
N ALA A 205 -13.70 3.13 -4.49
CA ALA A 205 -14.12 3.30 -5.88
C ALA A 205 -15.29 2.37 -6.25
N ILE A 206 -15.25 1.11 -5.80
CA ILE A 206 -16.32 0.12 -6.04
C ILE A 206 -17.37 0.09 -4.91
N GLN A 207 -17.30 1.01 -3.95
CA GLN A 207 -18.24 1.18 -2.86
C GLN A 207 -18.52 -0.12 -2.07
N LEU A 208 -17.47 -0.89 -1.77
CA LEU A 208 -17.62 -2.11 -0.97
C LEU A 208 -18.30 -1.83 0.36
N ASN A 209 -19.28 -2.64 0.72
CA ASN A 209 -19.98 -2.54 1.99
C ASN A 209 -20.41 -3.92 2.51
N GLY A 210 -20.89 -3.97 3.75
CA GLY A 210 -21.41 -5.20 4.35
C GLY A 210 -20.39 -6.35 4.28
N LEU A 211 -20.86 -7.53 3.87
CA LEU A 211 -20.07 -8.76 3.84
C LEU A 211 -18.87 -8.67 2.87
N SER A 212 -19.03 -8.01 1.72
CA SER A 212 -17.94 -7.84 0.75
C SER A 212 -16.79 -6.98 1.30
N ALA A 213 -17.13 -5.93 2.05
CA ALA A 213 -16.13 -5.10 2.73
C ALA A 213 -15.44 -5.85 3.88
N GLY A 214 -16.18 -6.65 4.65
CA GLY A 214 -15.61 -7.53 5.67
C GLY A 214 -14.65 -8.57 5.09
N SER A 215 -15.01 -9.15 3.93
CA SER A 215 -14.17 -10.10 3.20
C SER A 215 -12.88 -9.46 2.70
N ALA A 216 -12.94 -8.26 2.13
CA ALA A 216 -11.79 -7.51 1.69
C ALA A 216 -10.84 -7.18 2.86
N ALA A 217 -11.40 -6.69 3.97
CA ALA A 217 -10.63 -6.41 5.18
C ALA A 217 -9.98 -7.69 5.75
N MET A 218 -10.65 -8.84 5.67
CA MET A 218 -10.09 -10.12 6.09
C MET A 218 -8.92 -10.55 5.22
N GLY A 219 -8.98 -10.34 3.91
CA GLY A 219 -7.85 -10.60 3.01
C GLY A 219 -6.59 -9.81 3.40
N VAL A 220 -6.77 -8.53 3.74
CA VAL A 220 -5.68 -7.68 4.26
C VAL A 220 -5.16 -8.21 5.61
N ALA A 221 -6.05 -8.59 6.53
CA ALA A 221 -5.71 -9.14 7.84
C ALA A 221 -4.93 -10.46 7.73
N ALA A 222 -5.38 -11.38 6.88
CA ALA A 222 -4.72 -12.65 6.61
C ALA A 222 -3.30 -12.44 6.08
N THR A 223 -3.13 -11.51 5.12
CA THR A 223 -1.80 -11.14 4.61
C THR A 223 -0.90 -10.59 5.71
N THR A 224 -1.42 -9.71 6.57
CA THR A 224 -0.66 -9.19 7.71
C THR A 224 -0.11 -10.32 8.56
N LEU A 225 -0.96 -11.28 8.95
CA LEU A 225 -0.57 -12.37 9.84
C LEU A 225 0.38 -13.38 9.18
N VAL A 226 0.20 -13.69 7.90
CA VAL A 226 1.19 -14.51 7.15
C VAL A 226 2.54 -13.83 7.15
N LEU A 227 2.60 -12.55 6.80
CA LEU A 227 3.85 -11.81 6.74
C LEU A 227 4.51 -11.70 8.12
N VAL A 228 3.72 -11.51 9.18
CA VAL A 228 4.23 -11.51 10.57
C VAL A 228 4.80 -12.88 10.93
N VAL A 229 4.04 -13.96 10.74
CA VAL A 229 4.46 -15.33 11.10
C VAL A 229 5.74 -15.73 10.36
N HIS A 230 5.82 -15.45 9.05
CA HIS A 230 6.99 -15.79 8.25
C HIS A 230 8.18 -14.84 8.50
N SER A 231 7.93 -13.60 8.95
CA SER A 231 8.96 -12.63 9.32
C SER A 231 9.64 -12.97 10.66
N LEU A 232 8.96 -13.73 11.54
CA LEU A 232 9.51 -14.11 12.85
C LEU A 232 10.81 -14.92 12.68
N LYS A 233 11.86 -14.49 13.40
CA LYS A 233 13.22 -15.08 13.36
C LYS A 233 13.95 -14.92 12.02
N VAL A 234 13.35 -14.25 11.03
CA VAL A 234 13.96 -13.94 9.74
C VAL A 234 14.38 -12.47 9.69
N ASN A 235 13.49 -11.60 10.13
CA ASN A 235 13.70 -10.15 10.15
C ASN A 235 13.95 -9.64 11.58
N LYS A 236 14.53 -8.43 11.68
CA LYS A 236 14.62 -7.73 12.95
C LYS A 236 13.22 -7.50 13.52
N SER A 237 13.08 -7.56 14.85
CA SER A 237 11.80 -7.39 15.56
C SER A 237 11.05 -6.12 15.17
N GLY A 238 11.76 -5.01 14.90
CA GLY A 238 11.16 -3.76 14.46
C GLY A 238 10.46 -3.87 13.10
N ILE A 239 11.00 -4.65 12.15
CA ILE A 239 10.37 -4.88 10.83
C ILE A 239 9.11 -5.74 10.99
N THR A 240 9.20 -6.81 11.77
CA THR A 240 8.04 -7.66 12.05
C THR A 240 6.93 -6.89 12.75
N LEU A 241 7.27 -6.03 13.71
CA LEU A 241 6.33 -5.16 14.39
C LEU A 241 5.71 -4.12 13.43
N ALA A 242 6.52 -3.51 12.56
CA ALA A 242 6.02 -2.58 11.57
C ALA A 242 5.00 -3.24 10.62
N ILE A 243 5.26 -4.47 10.17
CA ILE A 243 4.33 -5.26 9.35
C ILE A 243 3.03 -5.51 10.14
N ALA A 244 3.12 -5.91 11.39
CA ALA A 244 1.96 -6.15 12.25
C ALA A 244 1.09 -4.89 12.43
N LEU A 245 1.72 -3.72 12.49
CA LEU A 245 1.05 -2.41 12.62
C LEU A 245 0.53 -1.85 11.29
N GLY A 246 0.81 -2.50 10.15
CA GLY A 246 0.25 -2.08 8.86
C GLY A 246 1.24 -1.87 7.72
N ALA A 247 2.53 -2.10 7.96
CA ALA A 247 3.56 -1.89 6.96
C ALA A 247 3.74 -3.08 5.98
N MET A 248 2.66 -3.78 5.58
CA MET A 248 2.74 -4.96 4.69
C MET A 248 3.40 -4.64 3.34
N LYS A 249 3.26 -3.41 2.86
CA LYS A 249 3.89 -2.96 1.60
C LYS A 249 5.41 -2.90 1.65
N THR A 250 6.05 -3.01 2.83
CA THR A 250 7.50 -3.23 2.93
C THR A 250 7.95 -4.52 2.24
N MET A 251 7.03 -5.50 2.16
CA MET A 251 7.29 -6.78 1.51
C MET A 251 6.94 -6.77 0.00
N MET A 252 6.59 -5.61 -0.56
CA MET A 252 6.33 -5.45 -2.00
C MET A 252 7.52 -5.86 -2.87
N PRO A 253 8.78 -5.51 -2.56
CA PRO A 253 9.94 -6.02 -3.31
C PRO A 253 10.03 -7.55 -3.31
N ASN A 254 9.62 -8.19 -2.20
CA ASN A 254 9.59 -9.65 -2.08
C ASN A 254 8.54 -10.27 -3.00
N LEU A 255 7.37 -9.64 -3.16
CA LEU A 255 6.34 -10.11 -4.11
C LEU A 255 6.90 -10.24 -5.53
N PHE A 256 7.63 -9.22 -5.99
CA PHE A 256 8.17 -9.21 -7.36
C PHE A 256 9.42 -10.09 -7.51
N ARG A 257 10.19 -10.29 -6.45
CA ARG A 257 11.39 -11.12 -6.49
C ARG A 257 11.09 -12.60 -6.24
N TYR A 258 10.14 -12.88 -5.36
CA TYR A 258 9.76 -14.23 -4.91
C TYR A 258 8.23 -14.38 -4.94
N PRO A 259 7.59 -14.47 -6.12
CA PRO A 259 6.13 -14.56 -6.23
C PRO A 259 5.53 -15.75 -5.46
N ILE A 260 6.35 -16.72 -5.11
CA ILE A 260 5.97 -17.90 -4.32
C ILE A 260 5.34 -17.53 -2.98
N ILE A 261 5.61 -16.33 -2.44
CA ILE A 261 4.99 -15.84 -1.20
C ILE A 261 3.47 -15.69 -1.29
N LEU A 262 2.93 -15.61 -2.52
CA LEU A 262 1.48 -15.59 -2.73
C LEU A 262 0.80 -16.90 -2.31
N ILE A 263 1.48 -18.03 -2.37
CA ILE A 263 0.88 -19.34 -2.01
C ILE A 263 0.41 -19.34 -0.54
N PRO A 264 1.28 -19.09 0.48
CA PRO A 264 0.83 -19.04 1.86
C PRO A 264 -0.14 -17.88 2.14
N ILE A 265 -0.01 -16.76 1.42
CA ILE A 265 -0.91 -15.60 1.54
C ILE A 265 -2.32 -15.98 1.09
N LEU A 266 -2.47 -16.53 -0.12
CA LEU A 266 -3.77 -16.91 -0.68
C LEU A 266 -4.40 -18.07 0.09
N PHE A 267 -3.62 -19.05 0.51
CA PHE A 267 -4.09 -20.13 1.36
C PHE A 267 -4.69 -19.60 2.68
N THR A 268 -3.96 -18.70 3.35
CA THR A 268 -4.43 -18.11 4.61
C THR A 268 -5.64 -17.23 4.40
N ALA A 269 -5.68 -16.42 3.33
CA ALA A 269 -6.81 -15.58 2.99
C ALA A 269 -8.06 -16.44 2.69
N SER A 270 -7.91 -17.54 1.96
CA SER A 270 -8.98 -18.48 1.65
C SER A 270 -9.58 -19.10 2.93
N LEU A 271 -8.75 -19.62 3.82
CA LEU A 271 -9.23 -20.21 5.07
C LEU A 271 -9.87 -19.15 5.99
N SER A 272 -9.27 -17.96 6.06
CA SER A 272 -9.78 -16.88 6.91
C SER A 272 -11.06 -16.24 6.38
N SER A 273 -11.36 -16.38 5.10
CA SER A 273 -12.60 -15.89 4.49
C SER A 273 -13.84 -16.72 4.85
N LEU A 274 -13.66 -18.00 5.18
CA LEU A 274 -14.79 -18.89 5.50
C LEU A 274 -15.61 -18.38 6.71
N PRO A 275 -15.00 -18.07 7.87
CA PRO A 275 -15.75 -17.55 9.01
C PRO A 275 -16.36 -16.16 8.73
N VAL A 276 -15.82 -15.38 7.79
CA VAL A 276 -16.43 -14.11 7.40
C VAL A 276 -17.82 -14.32 6.83
N ALA A 277 -17.97 -15.28 5.91
CA ALA A 277 -19.28 -15.64 5.35
C ALA A 277 -20.19 -16.29 6.39
N LEU A 278 -19.66 -17.20 7.23
CA LEU A 278 -20.44 -17.98 8.20
C LEU A 278 -20.99 -17.10 9.34
N PHE A 279 -20.22 -16.15 9.84
CA PHE A 279 -20.61 -15.26 10.94
C PHE A 279 -21.09 -13.89 10.45
N ASN A 280 -21.28 -13.71 9.14
CA ASN A 280 -21.72 -12.47 8.52
C ASN A 280 -20.91 -11.25 8.99
N VAL A 281 -19.58 -11.35 8.88
CA VAL A 281 -18.65 -10.30 9.31
C VAL A 281 -18.71 -9.13 8.34
N MET A 282 -19.40 -8.08 8.75
CA MET A 282 -19.62 -6.91 7.91
C MET A 282 -18.51 -5.86 8.10
N GLY A 283 -18.31 -5.02 7.09
CA GLY A 283 -17.40 -3.88 7.11
C GLY A 283 -17.94 -2.71 6.30
N THR A 284 -17.12 -1.69 6.18
CA THR A 284 -17.38 -0.48 5.38
C THR A 284 -16.32 -0.33 4.29
N ALA A 285 -16.58 0.47 3.25
CA ALA A 285 -15.59 0.74 2.19
C ALA A 285 -14.25 1.24 2.76
N SER A 286 -14.31 2.06 3.81
CA SER A 286 -13.10 2.54 4.49
C SER A 286 -12.36 1.43 5.25
N SER A 287 -13.08 0.48 5.88
CA SER A 287 -12.45 -0.61 6.63
C SER A 287 -11.88 -1.70 5.72
N ALA A 288 -12.45 -1.88 4.54
CA ALA A 288 -12.09 -2.93 3.58
C ALA A 288 -10.60 -2.94 3.21
N GLY A 289 -9.99 -1.77 3.11
CA GLY A 289 -8.59 -1.63 2.72
C GLY A 289 -7.57 -1.71 3.86
N PHE A 290 -8.00 -1.72 5.12
CA PHE A 290 -7.12 -1.65 6.29
C PHE A 290 -6.94 -2.99 7.02
N GLY A 291 -7.94 -3.86 7.04
CA GLY A 291 -7.88 -5.12 7.77
C GLY A 291 -7.58 -4.94 9.27
N LEU A 292 -6.46 -5.48 9.77
CA LEU A 292 -6.03 -5.33 11.15
C LEU A 292 -5.34 -4.00 11.46
N VAL A 293 -4.98 -3.21 10.46
CA VAL A 293 -4.30 -1.93 10.66
C VAL A 293 -5.17 -1.00 11.49
N GLY A 294 -4.65 -0.55 12.62
CA GLY A 294 -5.40 0.29 13.58
C GLY A 294 -6.69 -0.36 14.10
N LEU A 295 -6.82 -1.70 14.00
CA LEU A 295 -8.03 -2.46 14.36
C LEU A 295 -9.29 -2.04 13.58
N VAL A 296 -9.13 -1.39 12.43
CA VAL A 296 -10.26 -0.80 11.66
C VAL A 296 -11.24 -1.88 11.21
N GLY A 297 -10.76 -3.03 10.74
CA GLY A 297 -11.62 -4.15 10.34
C GLY A 297 -12.40 -4.76 11.51
N PRO A 298 -11.72 -5.20 12.59
CA PRO A 298 -12.40 -5.70 13.79
C PRO A 298 -13.46 -4.74 14.35
N LEU A 299 -13.09 -3.46 14.53
CA LEU A 299 -13.98 -2.46 15.09
C LEU A 299 -15.20 -2.20 14.18
N ALA A 300 -14.98 -2.07 12.87
CA ALA A 300 -16.10 -1.91 11.93
C ALA A 300 -17.08 -3.11 11.97
N SER A 301 -16.57 -4.33 12.18
CA SER A 301 -17.43 -5.51 12.28
C SER A 301 -18.20 -5.57 13.61
N ILE A 302 -17.59 -5.10 14.71
CA ILE A 302 -18.27 -4.96 16.01
C ILE A 302 -19.34 -3.88 15.94
N ASP A 303 -19.06 -2.74 15.34
CA ASP A 303 -20.02 -1.65 15.11
C ASP A 303 -21.21 -2.12 14.24
N ALA A 304 -20.96 -3.08 13.33
CA ALA A 304 -22.02 -3.72 12.53
C ALA A 304 -22.78 -4.84 13.27
N GLY A 305 -22.50 -5.06 14.57
CA GLY A 305 -23.22 -5.99 15.42
C GLY A 305 -22.52 -7.33 15.66
N LEU A 306 -21.28 -7.53 15.24
CA LEU A 306 -20.53 -8.75 15.53
C LEU A 306 -20.17 -8.80 17.03
N ASN A 307 -20.43 -9.93 17.68
CA ASN A 307 -20.07 -10.14 19.07
C ASN A 307 -18.54 -10.08 19.25
N LEU A 308 -18.06 -9.48 20.35
CA LEU A 308 -16.65 -9.31 20.65
C LEU A 308 -15.87 -10.64 20.65
N LEU A 309 -16.44 -11.71 21.26
CA LEU A 309 -15.78 -13.02 21.28
C LEU A 309 -15.62 -13.58 19.87
N THR A 310 -16.67 -13.49 19.05
CA THR A 310 -16.62 -13.90 17.65
C THR A 310 -15.63 -13.04 16.87
N ALA A 311 -15.56 -11.75 17.12
CA ALA A 311 -14.58 -10.86 16.49
C ALA A 311 -13.14 -11.30 16.82
N ILE A 312 -12.82 -11.62 18.08
CA ILE A 312 -11.50 -12.12 18.47
C ILE A 312 -11.17 -13.43 17.73
N ILE A 313 -12.12 -14.36 17.67
CA ILE A 313 -11.90 -15.64 16.97
C ILE A 313 -11.63 -15.40 15.47
N VAL A 314 -12.50 -14.64 14.82
CA VAL A 314 -12.46 -14.46 13.35
C VAL A 314 -11.28 -13.60 12.91
N TRP A 315 -10.97 -12.53 13.63
CA TRP A 315 -9.93 -11.59 13.21
C TRP A 315 -8.51 -11.96 13.64
N PHE A 316 -8.36 -12.73 14.74
CA PHE A 316 -7.04 -13.04 15.29
C PHE A 316 -6.76 -14.53 15.33
N ILE A 317 -7.66 -15.36 15.88
CA ILE A 317 -7.36 -16.78 16.08
C ILE A 317 -7.32 -17.51 14.74
N VAL A 318 -8.38 -17.42 13.94
CA VAL A 318 -8.48 -18.15 12.67
C VAL A 318 -7.38 -17.77 11.69
N PRO A 319 -7.12 -16.48 11.40
CA PRO A 319 -6.06 -16.12 10.47
C PRO A 319 -4.65 -16.45 10.98
N THR A 320 -4.41 -16.37 12.31
CA THR A 320 -3.12 -16.77 12.90
C THR A 320 -2.90 -18.28 12.76
N LEU A 321 -3.89 -19.10 13.10
CA LEU A 321 -3.80 -20.54 12.93
C LEU A 321 -3.62 -20.93 11.46
N SER A 322 -4.35 -20.27 10.55
CA SER A 322 -4.22 -20.48 9.11
C SER A 322 -2.82 -20.09 8.60
N ALA A 323 -2.24 -19.00 9.12
CA ALA A 323 -0.88 -18.58 8.78
C ALA A 323 0.19 -19.56 9.31
N LEU A 324 0.02 -20.07 10.52
CA LEU A 324 0.89 -21.11 11.08
C LEU A 324 0.77 -22.42 10.29
N LEU A 325 -0.45 -22.80 9.91
CA LEU A 325 -0.69 -23.98 9.10
C LEU A 325 -0.06 -23.83 7.72
N SER A 326 -0.15 -22.65 7.09
CA SER A 326 0.51 -22.36 5.81
C SER A 326 2.03 -22.53 5.90
N LEU A 327 2.65 -22.08 6.98
CA LEU A 327 4.08 -22.25 7.23
C LEU A 327 4.44 -23.73 7.38
N LEU A 328 3.63 -24.48 8.13
CA LEU A 328 3.87 -25.91 8.33
C LEU A 328 3.73 -26.71 7.02
N ILE A 329 2.73 -26.41 6.21
CA ILE A 329 2.47 -27.12 4.94
C ILE A 329 3.51 -26.74 3.90
N PHE A 330 3.66 -25.43 3.60
CA PHE A 330 4.39 -25.00 2.41
C PHE A 330 5.90 -24.88 2.62
N GLU A 331 6.34 -24.44 3.81
CA GLU A 331 7.78 -24.35 4.11
C GLU A 331 8.33 -25.67 4.64
N LYS A 332 7.72 -26.24 5.69
CA LYS A 332 8.29 -27.43 6.37
C LYS A 332 7.89 -28.73 5.67
N GLY A 333 6.65 -28.89 5.22
CA GLY A 333 6.14 -30.09 4.57
C GLY A 333 6.57 -30.18 3.12
N LEU A 334 6.05 -29.29 2.28
CA LEU A 334 6.30 -29.30 0.83
C LEU A 334 7.65 -28.66 0.43
N LYS A 335 8.29 -27.92 1.33
CA LYS A 335 9.59 -27.24 1.10
C LYS A 335 9.60 -26.38 -0.17
N LEU A 336 8.48 -25.70 -0.45
CA LEU A 336 8.33 -24.88 -1.66
C LEU A 336 9.22 -23.65 -1.65
N TYR A 337 9.55 -23.13 -0.47
CA TYR A 337 10.43 -21.97 -0.28
C TYR A 337 11.13 -22.08 1.07
N LYS A 338 12.20 -21.29 1.24
CA LYS A 338 12.82 -21.00 2.53
C LYS A 338 12.39 -19.62 2.95
N LYS A 339 11.82 -19.46 4.15
CA LYS A 339 11.36 -18.15 4.62
C LYS A 339 12.51 -17.16 4.76
N GLU A 340 13.72 -17.60 5.07
CA GLU A 340 14.93 -16.80 5.15
C GLU A 340 15.30 -16.12 3.83
N GLU A 341 14.85 -16.66 2.70
CA GLU A 341 15.06 -16.09 1.36
C GLU A 341 13.84 -15.30 0.89
N ALA A 342 12.65 -15.91 0.97
CA ALA A 342 11.44 -15.35 0.38
C ALA A 342 10.82 -14.24 1.23
N PHE A 343 10.95 -14.30 2.56
CA PHE A 343 10.37 -13.34 3.51
C PHE A 343 11.41 -12.47 4.23
N ALA A 344 12.69 -12.55 3.85
CA ALA A 344 13.68 -11.59 4.32
C ALA A 344 13.40 -10.21 3.74
N TYR A 345 13.44 -9.18 4.59
CA TYR A 345 13.25 -7.79 4.17
C TYR A 345 14.35 -7.36 3.19
N LEU A 346 13.95 -6.83 2.05
CA LEU A 346 14.84 -6.46 0.93
C LEU A 346 15.08 -4.94 0.81
N GLY A 347 14.65 -4.15 1.78
CA GLY A 347 14.82 -2.68 1.79
C GLY A 347 16.02 -2.19 2.55
#